data_69e01c6e536192984044fa8fa0030475
#
_entry.id   69e01c6e536192984044fa8fa0030475
#
_cell.length_a   1.000
_cell.length_b   1.000
_cell.length_c   1.000
_cell.angle_alpha   90.00
_cell.angle_beta   90.00
_cell.angle_gamma   90.00
#
_symmetry.space_group_name_H-M   'P 1'
#
loop_
_entity.id
_entity.type
_entity.pdbx_description
1 polymer ?
#
loop_
_entity_poly.entity_id
_entity_poly.type
_entity_poly.pdbx_seq_one_letter_code
_entity_poly.pdbx_strand_id
1 'polypeptide(L)'
;VDTRVDATFGTSAINLQNLRNEIQRMLEMARVNVEESFDAFLAGSSRFLGDVDKREDYIDYLNKEISRAAAKMMAHETNVKASKNIGSYLDMTSNIERIGDHAVNICDYTKLIEEKHIVFSDDAKQQMEEMKMICEKMFHNISKVPEDTQEWLQKVHDSENFIDQKTEEFYESHLERINKGECNDEACI
;
A
#
# COMPACT_ATOMS: atom_id res chain seq x y z
N VAL A 1 30.86 -2.33 19.31
CA VAL A 1 30.21 -3.61 19.61
C VAL A 1 29.98 -4.26 18.27
N ASP A 2 30.83 -5.24 17.98
CA ASP A 2 30.89 -5.97 16.72
C ASP A 2 29.67 -6.88 16.62
N THR A 3 28.62 -6.42 15.96
CA THR A 3 27.55 -7.30 15.54
C THR A 3 28.03 -8.03 14.31
N ARG A 4 28.83 -9.05 14.51
CA ARG A 4 28.98 -10.12 13.56
C ARG A 4 27.59 -10.71 13.35
N VAL A 5 26.92 -10.22 12.34
CA VAL A 5 25.84 -10.94 11.70
C VAL A 5 26.54 -12.16 11.10
N ASP A 6 26.56 -13.26 11.83
CA ASP A 6 27.21 -14.48 11.46
C ASP A 6 26.74 -14.90 10.06
N ALA A 7 27.71 -15.24 9.20
CA ALA A 7 27.51 -15.72 7.83
C ALA A 7 26.79 -17.10 7.74
N THR A 8 26.16 -17.54 8.79
CA THR A 8 25.32 -18.74 8.86
C THR A 8 23.82 -18.43 8.67
N PHE A 9 23.52 -17.41 7.92
CA PHE A 9 22.15 -16.99 7.63
C PHE A 9 21.45 -17.81 6.54
N GLY A 10 22.06 -18.86 6.06
CA GLY A 10 21.27 -19.83 5.35
C GLY A 10 20.21 -20.37 6.29
N THR A 11 18.93 -20.08 6.05
CA THR A 11 17.79 -20.78 6.66
C THR A 11 17.56 -20.65 8.17
N SER A 12 18.06 -19.64 8.85
CA SER A 12 17.55 -19.47 10.20
C SER A 12 16.09 -19.00 10.12
N ALA A 13 15.18 -19.83 10.61
CA ALA A 13 13.76 -19.50 10.75
C ALA A 13 13.56 -18.15 11.49
N ILE A 14 14.49 -17.79 12.37
CA ILE A 14 14.54 -16.51 13.06
C ILE A 14 14.69 -15.33 12.09
N ASN A 15 15.50 -15.46 11.03
CA ASN A 15 15.71 -14.37 10.07
C ASN A 15 14.55 -14.18 9.12
N LEU A 16 13.96 -15.28 8.64
CA LEU A 16 12.73 -15.24 7.87
C LEU A 16 11.58 -14.63 8.70
N GLN A 17 11.50 -14.97 9.98
CA GLN A 17 10.50 -14.41 10.88
C GLN A 17 10.72 -12.90 11.11
N ASN A 18 11.95 -12.44 11.25
CA ASN A 18 12.27 -11.02 11.39
C ASN A 18 11.89 -10.26 10.12
N LEU A 19 12.22 -10.81 8.94
CA LEU A 19 11.84 -10.22 7.66
C LEU A 19 10.31 -10.08 7.54
N ARG A 20 9.60 -11.13 7.90
CA ARG A 20 8.14 -11.16 7.94
C ARG A 20 7.55 -10.11 8.87
N ASN A 21 8.12 -9.93 10.05
CA ASN A 21 7.67 -8.94 11.03
C ASN A 21 7.85 -7.50 10.49
N GLU A 22 8.96 -7.22 9.82
CA GLU A 22 9.21 -5.89 9.22
C GLU A 22 8.26 -5.62 8.05
N ILE A 23 7.94 -6.61 7.22
CA ILE A 23 6.94 -6.50 6.16
C ILE A 23 5.55 -6.21 6.74
N GLN A 24 5.19 -6.91 7.81
CA GLN A 24 3.92 -6.66 8.50
C GLN A 24 3.84 -5.23 9.07
N ARG A 25 4.94 -4.73 9.61
CA ARG A 25 5.03 -3.34 10.09
C ARG A 25 4.91 -2.33 8.96
N MET A 26 5.56 -2.59 7.82
CA MET A 26 5.46 -1.78 6.62
C MET A 26 4.01 -1.75 6.09
N LEU A 27 3.34 -2.89 6.05
CA LEU A 27 1.94 -3.00 5.66
C LEU A 27 1.01 -2.19 6.57
N GLU A 28 1.25 -2.22 7.89
CA GLU A 28 0.44 -1.44 8.83
C GLU A 28 0.62 0.07 8.63
N MET A 29 1.82 0.54 8.33
CA MET A 29 2.06 1.94 8.00
C MET A 29 1.38 2.37 6.70
N ALA A 30 1.44 1.53 5.66
CA ALA A 30 0.72 1.77 4.41
C ALA A 30 -0.80 1.83 4.63
N ARG A 31 -1.35 0.93 5.47
CA ARG A 31 -2.77 0.95 5.87
C ARG A 31 -3.16 2.30 6.48
N VAL A 32 -2.40 2.77 7.47
CA VAL A 32 -2.67 4.05 8.14
C VAL A 32 -2.59 5.21 7.14
N ASN A 33 -1.60 5.21 6.23
CA ASN A 33 -1.48 6.22 5.19
C ASN A 33 -2.71 6.26 4.27
N VAL A 34 -3.19 5.10 3.83
CA VAL A 34 -4.39 5.01 2.99
C VAL A 34 -5.62 5.51 3.73
N GLU A 35 -5.83 5.10 4.99
CA GLU A 35 -6.97 5.57 5.78
C GLU A 35 -6.97 7.09 5.98
N GLU A 36 -5.84 7.67 6.40
CA GLU A 36 -5.71 9.11 6.60
C GLU A 36 -5.85 9.89 5.28
N SER A 37 -5.33 9.37 4.16
CA SER A 37 -5.47 10.00 2.86
C SER A 37 -6.94 10.07 2.39
N PHE A 38 -7.70 8.99 2.54
CA PHE A 38 -9.14 9.00 2.25
C PHE A 38 -9.93 9.90 3.18
N ASP A 39 -9.62 9.92 4.48
CA ASP A 39 -10.28 10.80 5.44
C ASP A 39 -10.08 12.28 5.08
N ALA A 40 -8.85 12.65 4.73
CA ALA A 40 -8.53 14.01 4.29
C ALA A 40 -9.24 14.38 2.98
N PHE A 41 -9.28 13.46 2.02
CA PHE A 41 -9.95 13.64 0.75
C PHE A 41 -11.46 13.86 0.93
N LEU A 42 -12.12 13.00 1.69
CA LEU A 42 -13.57 13.09 1.96
C LEU A 42 -13.94 14.36 2.77
N ALA A 43 -13.05 14.78 3.66
CA ALA A 43 -13.18 16.03 4.39
C ALA A 43 -12.87 17.27 3.54
N GLY A 44 -12.25 17.11 2.37
CA GLY A 44 -11.79 18.20 1.51
C GLY A 44 -10.77 19.10 2.19
N SER A 45 -9.93 18.56 3.08
CA SER A 45 -8.99 19.34 3.87
C SER A 45 -7.69 18.61 4.16
N SER A 46 -6.58 19.24 3.81
CA SER A 46 -5.22 18.76 4.06
C SER A 46 -4.86 18.68 5.57
N ARG A 47 -5.67 19.25 6.45
CA ARG A 47 -5.47 19.18 7.91
C ARG A 47 -5.54 17.75 8.47
N PHE A 48 -6.15 16.83 7.74
CA PHE A 48 -6.33 15.44 8.15
C PHE A 48 -5.25 14.50 7.60
N LEU A 49 -4.24 15.04 6.91
CA LEU A 49 -3.16 14.23 6.33
C LEU A 49 -2.18 13.68 7.36
N GLY A 50 -2.18 14.23 8.59
CA GLY A 50 -1.35 13.70 9.68
C GLY A 50 0.14 13.62 9.35
N ASP A 51 0.74 12.44 9.58
CA ASP A 51 2.16 12.16 9.33
C ASP A 51 2.36 11.26 8.09
N VAL A 52 1.50 11.34 7.08
CA VAL A 52 1.56 10.49 5.87
C VAL A 52 2.94 10.55 5.21
N ASP A 53 3.48 11.76 4.97
CA ASP A 53 4.78 11.93 4.33
C ASP A 53 5.92 11.27 5.14
N LYS A 54 5.91 11.40 6.47
CA LYS A 54 6.93 10.77 7.32
C LYS A 54 6.83 9.24 7.34
N ARG A 55 5.61 8.70 7.30
CA ARG A 55 5.42 7.26 7.22
C ARG A 55 5.85 6.74 5.85
N GLU A 56 5.61 7.51 4.78
CA GLU A 56 6.07 7.15 3.44
C GLU A 56 7.60 7.12 3.34
N ASP A 57 8.28 8.13 3.84
CA ASP A 57 9.74 8.12 3.94
C ASP A 57 10.26 6.86 4.67
N TYR A 58 9.52 6.40 5.68
CA TYR A 58 9.90 5.22 6.45
C TYR A 58 9.53 3.91 5.74
N ILE A 59 8.44 3.85 5.00
CA ILE A 59 8.07 2.73 4.11
C ILE A 59 9.16 2.54 3.06
N ASP A 60 9.58 3.60 2.41
CA ASP A 60 10.70 3.64 1.46
C ASP A 60 12.01 3.13 2.06
N TYR A 61 12.32 3.59 3.27
CA TYR A 61 13.49 3.13 4.00
C TYR A 61 13.41 1.62 4.28
N LEU A 62 12.28 1.13 4.78
CA LEU A 62 12.08 -0.30 5.05
C LEU A 62 12.14 -1.13 3.77
N ASN A 63 11.55 -0.67 2.66
CA ASN A 63 11.65 -1.35 1.37
C ASN A 63 13.11 -1.59 0.98
N LYS A 64 13.95 -0.56 1.09
CA LYS A 64 15.39 -0.66 0.78
C LYS A 64 16.13 -1.61 1.73
N GLU A 65 15.88 -1.54 3.03
CA GLU A 65 16.55 -2.39 4.03
C GLU A 65 16.11 -3.86 3.93
N ILE A 66 14.82 -4.12 3.74
CA ILE A 66 14.28 -5.47 3.53
C ILE A 66 14.87 -6.07 2.24
N SER A 67 14.91 -5.30 1.15
CA SER A 67 15.49 -5.74 -0.12
C SER A 67 16.97 -6.11 0.01
N ARG A 68 17.75 -5.31 0.75
CA ARG A 68 19.17 -5.62 1.01
C ARG A 68 19.35 -6.88 1.87
N ALA A 69 18.52 -7.02 2.92
CA ALA A 69 18.55 -8.20 3.78
C ALA A 69 18.18 -9.45 3.00
N ALA A 70 17.10 -9.41 2.23
CA ALA A 70 16.63 -10.51 1.39
C ALA A 70 17.68 -10.92 0.34
N ALA A 71 18.31 -9.96 -0.32
CA ALA A 71 19.39 -10.24 -1.29
C ALA A 71 20.58 -10.95 -0.64
N LYS A 72 21.00 -10.53 0.57
CA LYS A 72 22.06 -11.20 1.32
C LYS A 72 21.66 -12.63 1.72
N MET A 73 20.42 -12.82 2.16
CA MET A 73 19.90 -14.15 2.50
C MET A 73 19.88 -15.06 1.28
N MET A 74 19.40 -14.60 0.13
CA MET A 74 19.36 -15.38 -1.11
C MET A 74 20.74 -15.81 -1.60
N ALA A 75 21.76 -14.98 -1.43
CA ALA A 75 23.12 -15.29 -1.86
C ALA A 75 23.72 -16.51 -1.14
N HIS A 76 23.22 -16.86 0.04
CA HIS A 76 23.72 -17.97 0.87
C HIS A 76 22.68 -19.07 1.08
N GLU A 77 21.47 -18.90 0.53
CA GLU A 77 20.39 -19.86 0.73
C GLU A 77 20.46 -21.03 -0.26
N THR A 78 20.51 -22.23 0.26
CA THR A 78 20.53 -23.48 -0.52
C THR A 78 19.19 -24.22 -0.53
N ASN A 79 18.29 -23.83 0.36
CA ASN A 79 16.96 -24.42 0.45
C ASN A 79 16.00 -23.74 -0.52
N VAL A 80 15.46 -24.51 -1.47
CA VAL A 80 14.55 -24.00 -2.51
C VAL A 80 13.30 -23.35 -1.93
N LYS A 81 12.70 -23.92 -0.88
CA LYS A 81 11.51 -23.36 -0.23
C LYS A 81 11.82 -22.04 0.45
N ALA A 82 12.94 -21.94 1.14
CA ALA A 82 13.37 -20.70 1.79
C ALA A 82 13.68 -19.61 0.75
N SER A 83 14.39 -19.93 -0.32
CA SER A 83 14.64 -19.00 -1.44
C SER A 83 13.33 -18.48 -2.05
N LYS A 84 12.35 -19.36 -2.25
CA LYS A 84 11.04 -18.98 -2.77
C LYS A 84 10.32 -18.02 -1.82
N ASN A 85 10.35 -18.27 -0.51
CA ASN A 85 9.76 -17.38 0.49
C ASN A 85 10.43 -16.00 0.51
N ILE A 86 11.75 -15.94 0.41
CA ILE A 86 12.49 -14.67 0.32
C ILE A 86 12.07 -13.88 -0.92
N GLY A 87 11.95 -14.54 -2.08
CA GLY A 87 11.44 -13.92 -3.31
C GLY A 87 10.03 -13.33 -3.12
N SER A 88 9.13 -14.11 -2.49
CA SER A 88 7.77 -13.63 -2.20
C SER A 88 7.74 -12.43 -1.26
N TYR A 89 8.66 -12.35 -0.30
CA TYR A 89 8.79 -11.19 0.59
C TYR A 89 9.24 -9.93 -0.18
N LEU A 90 10.15 -10.07 -1.17
CA LEU A 90 10.54 -8.96 -2.03
C LEU A 90 9.35 -8.45 -2.85
N ASP A 91 8.57 -9.36 -3.45
CA ASP A 91 7.39 -8.99 -4.22
C ASP A 91 6.35 -8.27 -3.35
N MET A 92 6.09 -8.78 -2.13
CA MET A 92 5.19 -8.13 -1.17
C MET A 92 5.67 -6.73 -0.79
N THR A 93 6.97 -6.56 -0.53
CA THR A 93 7.54 -5.27 -0.15
C THR A 93 7.32 -4.22 -1.24
N SER A 94 7.55 -4.60 -2.51
CA SER A 94 7.31 -3.72 -3.65
C SER A 94 5.83 -3.36 -3.80
N ASN A 95 4.92 -4.29 -3.58
CA ASN A 95 3.49 -4.01 -3.65
C ASN A 95 3.02 -3.10 -2.51
N ILE A 96 3.56 -3.28 -1.29
CA ILE A 96 3.23 -2.43 -0.14
C ILE A 96 3.74 -0.99 -0.36
N GLU A 97 4.92 -0.82 -0.90
CA GLU A 97 5.47 0.49 -1.24
C GLU A 97 4.60 1.20 -2.29
N ARG A 98 4.16 0.50 -3.35
CA ARG A 98 3.22 1.06 -4.31
C ARG A 98 1.89 1.50 -3.69
N ILE A 99 1.38 0.75 -2.71
CA ILE A 99 0.19 1.17 -1.94
C ILE A 99 0.47 2.48 -1.18
N GLY A 100 1.65 2.62 -0.58
CA GLY A 100 2.09 3.85 0.06
C GLY A 100 2.12 5.04 -0.92
N ASP A 101 2.70 4.86 -2.10
CA ASP A 101 2.72 5.85 -3.17
C ASP A 101 1.31 6.31 -3.59
N HIS A 102 0.36 5.38 -3.69
CA HIS A 102 -1.04 5.74 -3.99
C HIS A 102 -1.66 6.60 -2.89
N ALA A 103 -1.35 6.35 -1.62
CA ALA A 103 -1.81 7.20 -0.53
C ALA A 103 -1.27 8.63 -0.64
N VAL A 104 0.01 8.79 -0.99
CA VAL A 104 0.61 10.12 -1.25
C VAL A 104 -0.09 10.83 -2.41
N ASN A 105 -0.39 10.13 -3.49
CA ASN A 105 -1.13 10.69 -4.62
C ASN A 105 -2.51 11.22 -4.18
N ILE A 106 -3.26 10.48 -3.35
CA ILE A 106 -4.54 10.94 -2.78
C ILE A 106 -4.33 12.19 -1.93
N CYS A 107 -3.25 12.26 -1.16
CA CYS A 107 -2.90 13.46 -0.38
C CYS A 107 -2.65 14.68 -1.26
N ASP A 108 -1.95 14.51 -2.36
CA ASP A 108 -1.65 15.61 -3.30
C ASP A 108 -2.93 16.07 -4.02
N TYR A 109 -3.81 15.16 -4.38
CA TYR A 109 -5.14 15.52 -4.88
C TYR A 109 -5.96 16.29 -3.84
N THR A 110 -5.91 15.90 -2.57
CA THR A 110 -6.60 16.62 -1.49
C THR A 110 -6.10 18.07 -1.37
N LYS A 111 -4.78 18.29 -1.42
CA LYS A 111 -4.18 19.63 -1.41
C LYS A 111 -4.66 20.47 -2.61
N LEU A 112 -4.69 19.87 -3.81
CA LEU A 112 -5.14 20.53 -5.02
C LEU A 112 -6.64 20.88 -4.98
N ILE A 113 -7.48 19.98 -4.47
CA ILE A 113 -8.92 20.20 -4.28
C ILE A 113 -9.16 21.36 -3.32
N GLU A 114 -8.44 21.41 -2.19
CA GLU A 114 -8.52 22.48 -1.21
C GLU A 114 -8.09 23.82 -1.81
N GLU A 115 -6.98 23.86 -2.54
CA GLU A 115 -6.45 25.07 -3.20
C GLU A 115 -7.40 25.63 -4.27
N LYS A 116 -7.96 24.77 -5.09
CA LYS A 116 -8.86 25.15 -6.20
C LYS A 116 -10.32 25.27 -5.79
N HIS A 117 -10.66 24.96 -4.53
CA HIS A 117 -12.04 24.93 -4.04
C HIS A 117 -12.97 24.03 -4.86
N ILE A 118 -12.46 22.88 -5.31
CA ILE A 118 -13.25 21.92 -6.08
C ILE A 118 -14.29 21.25 -5.19
N VAL A 119 -15.53 21.18 -5.67
CA VAL A 119 -16.64 20.53 -4.98
C VAL A 119 -17.05 19.28 -5.77
N PHE A 120 -16.93 18.12 -5.15
CA PHE A 120 -17.39 16.86 -5.73
C PHE A 120 -18.91 16.71 -5.63
N SER A 121 -19.48 16.03 -6.62
CA SER A 121 -20.87 15.57 -6.54
C SER A 121 -21.06 14.55 -5.40
N ASP A 122 -22.29 14.40 -4.94
CA ASP A 122 -22.59 13.40 -3.90
C ASP A 122 -22.29 11.98 -4.38
N ASP A 123 -22.49 11.68 -5.67
CA ASP A 123 -22.13 10.38 -6.27
C ASP A 123 -20.61 10.14 -6.24
N ALA A 124 -19.81 11.15 -6.55
CA ALA A 124 -18.36 11.02 -6.47
C ALA A 124 -17.88 10.78 -5.04
N LYS A 125 -18.44 11.49 -4.06
CA LYS A 125 -18.14 11.26 -2.64
C LYS A 125 -18.53 9.84 -2.21
N GLN A 126 -19.70 9.37 -2.62
CA GLN A 126 -20.16 8.02 -2.31
C GLN A 126 -19.21 6.95 -2.91
N GLN A 127 -18.71 7.15 -4.13
CA GLN A 127 -17.74 6.24 -4.74
C GLN A 127 -16.40 6.23 -3.97
N MET A 128 -15.95 7.38 -3.49
CA MET A 128 -14.73 7.46 -2.67
C MET A 128 -14.92 6.80 -1.30
N GLU A 129 -16.08 6.94 -0.67
CA GLU A 129 -16.42 6.20 0.56
C GLU A 129 -16.46 4.69 0.33
N GLU A 130 -17.01 4.25 -0.80
CA GLU A 130 -17.00 2.83 -1.19
C GLU A 130 -15.58 2.32 -1.38
N MET A 131 -14.72 3.07 -2.07
CA MET A 131 -13.30 2.71 -2.26
C MET A 131 -12.58 2.61 -0.93
N LYS A 132 -12.78 3.56 -0.01
CA LYS A 132 -12.23 3.50 1.34
C LYS A 132 -12.61 2.21 2.05
N MET A 133 -13.89 1.85 2.06
CA MET A 133 -14.37 0.60 2.70
C MET A 133 -13.77 -0.65 2.04
N ILE A 134 -13.56 -0.64 0.73
CA ILE A 134 -12.90 -1.71 0.00
C ILE A 134 -11.46 -1.86 0.49
N CYS A 135 -10.70 -0.77 0.54
CA CYS A 135 -9.33 -0.77 1.03
C CYS A 135 -9.23 -1.27 2.48
N GLU A 136 -10.10 -0.80 3.37
CA GLU A 136 -10.16 -1.24 4.76
C GLU A 136 -10.38 -2.76 4.90
N LYS A 137 -11.33 -3.33 4.12
CA LYS A 137 -11.58 -4.77 4.11
C LYS A 137 -10.37 -5.55 3.60
N MET A 138 -9.69 -5.03 2.59
CA MET A 138 -8.50 -5.68 2.03
C MET A 138 -7.35 -5.68 3.02
N PHE A 139 -7.05 -4.53 3.63
CA PHE A 139 -6.05 -4.47 4.69
C PHE A 139 -6.38 -5.42 5.84
N HIS A 140 -7.64 -5.52 6.25
CA HIS A 140 -8.06 -6.48 7.27
C HIS A 140 -7.76 -7.93 6.85
N ASN A 141 -7.96 -8.28 5.59
CA ASN A 141 -7.70 -9.63 5.09
C ASN A 141 -6.20 -9.95 5.01
N ILE A 142 -5.40 -9.01 4.49
CA ILE A 142 -3.95 -9.21 4.32
C ILE A 142 -3.18 -9.04 5.63
N SER A 143 -3.70 -8.33 6.62
CA SER A 143 -3.09 -8.19 7.95
C SER A 143 -3.16 -9.50 8.77
N LYS A 144 -4.08 -10.39 8.45
CA LYS A 144 -4.13 -11.76 8.98
C LYS A 144 -3.09 -12.61 8.28
N VAL A 145 -1.83 -12.42 8.67
CA VAL A 145 -0.68 -13.05 8.01
C VAL A 145 -0.74 -14.56 8.17
N PRO A 146 -0.98 -15.35 7.10
CA PRO A 146 -0.98 -16.80 7.17
C PRO A 146 0.43 -17.34 7.39
N GLU A 147 0.55 -18.60 7.83
CA GLU A 147 1.85 -19.26 7.96
C GLU A 147 2.52 -19.45 6.60
N ASP A 148 1.73 -19.73 5.57
CA ASP A 148 2.21 -19.87 4.19
C ASP A 148 2.44 -18.50 3.54
N THR A 149 3.70 -18.24 3.20
CA THR A 149 4.12 -17.00 2.53
C THR A 149 3.51 -16.83 1.14
N GLN A 150 3.28 -17.95 0.42
CA GLN A 150 2.67 -17.89 -0.91
C GLN A 150 1.18 -17.54 -0.82
N GLU A 151 0.48 -18.03 0.19
CA GLU A 151 -0.90 -17.64 0.46
C GLU A 151 -1.00 -16.15 0.78
N TRP A 152 -0.05 -15.63 1.55
CA TRP A 152 -0.02 -14.20 1.87
C TRP A 152 0.23 -13.34 0.63
N LEU A 153 1.22 -13.69 -0.18
CA LEU A 153 1.50 -13.01 -1.44
C LEU A 153 0.27 -13.01 -2.36
N GLN A 154 -0.42 -14.15 -2.48
CA GLN A 154 -1.62 -14.24 -3.32
C GLN A 154 -2.72 -13.30 -2.83
N LYS A 155 -2.96 -13.22 -1.52
CA LYS A 155 -3.94 -12.28 -0.94
C LYS A 155 -3.60 -10.82 -1.22
N VAL A 156 -2.31 -10.45 -1.12
CA VAL A 156 -1.84 -9.08 -1.46
C VAL A 156 -2.08 -8.79 -2.94
N HIS A 157 -1.71 -9.72 -3.82
CA HIS A 157 -1.89 -9.58 -5.26
C HIS A 157 -3.37 -9.49 -5.66
N ASP A 158 -4.23 -10.37 -5.12
CA ASP A 158 -5.67 -10.34 -5.40
C ASP A 158 -6.30 -9.02 -4.93
N SER A 159 -5.81 -8.47 -3.81
CA SER A 159 -6.25 -7.17 -3.29
C SER A 159 -5.87 -6.04 -4.23
N GLU A 160 -4.63 -6.03 -4.72
CA GLU A 160 -4.16 -5.02 -5.68
C GLU A 160 -4.99 -5.06 -6.97
N ASN A 161 -5.16 -6.22 -7.59
CA ASN A 161 -5.96 -6.37 -8.80
C ASN A 161 -7.40 -5.89 -8.62
N PHE A 162 -8.00 -6.13 -7.47
CA PHE A 162 -9.37 -5.70 -7.20
C PHE A 162 -9.47 -4.18 -7.03
N ILE A 163 -8.47 -3.54 -6.39
CA ILE A 163 -8.40 -2.09 -6.27
C ILE A 163 -8.23 -1.46 -7.65
N ASP A 164 -7.34 -1.99 -8.48
CA ASP A 164 -7.13 -1.52 -9.84
C ASP A 164 -8.41 -1.59 -10.67
N GLN A 165 -9.13 -2.73 -10.63
CA GLN A 165 -10.41 -2.88 -11.31
C GLN A 165 -11.44 -1.86 -10.82
N LYS A 166 -11.55 -1.65 -9.52
CA LYS A 166 -12.49 -0.67 -8.95
C LYS A 166 -12.15 0.76 -9.31
N THR A 167 -10.87 1.08 -9.36
CA THR A 167 -10.38 2.39 -9.81
C THR A 167 -10.79 2.66 -11.26
N GLU A 168 -10.64 1.68 -12.15
CA GLU A 168 -11.07 1.78 -13.55
C GLU A 168 -12.59 1.95 -13.66
N GLU A 169 -13.39 1.15 -12.94
CA GLU A 169 -14.84 1.28 -12.90
C GLU A 169 -15.29 2.69 -12.45
N PHE A 170 -14.65 3.25 -11.44
CA PHE A 170 -14.99 4.59 -10.94
C PHE A 170 -14.56 5.68 -11.93
N TYR A 171 -13.42 5.52 -12.58
CA TYR A 171 -12.96 6.43 -13.61
C TYR A 171 -13.93 6.45 -14.80
N GLU A 172 -14.35 5.30 -15.30
CA GLU A 172 -15.35 5.19 -16.38
C GLU A 172 -16.68 5.86 -15.98
N SER A 173 -17.17 5.59 -14.77
CA SER A 173 -18.39 6.21 -14.22
C SER A 173 -18.26 7.75 -14.16
N HIS A 174 -17.08 8.25 -13.79
CA HIS A 174 -16.82 9.70 -13.76
C HIS A 174 -16.85 10.30 -15.17
N LEU A 175 -16.21 9.66 -16.15
CA LEU A 175 -16.27 10.10 -17.56
C LEU A 175 -17.70 10.12 -18.11
N GLU A 176 -18.54 9.14 -17.75
CA GLU A 176 -19.94 9.14 -18.12
C GLU A 176 -20.71 10.35 -17.55
N ARG A 177 -20.45 10.70 -16.28
CA ARG A 177 -21.08 11.88 -15.64
C ARG A 177 -20.66 13.19 -16.31
N ILE A 178 -19.38 13.32 -16.70
CA ILE A 178 -18.90 14.48 -17.46
C ILE A 178 -19.63 14.58 -18.80
N ASN A 179 -19.71 13.50 -19.55
CA ASN A 179 -20.38 13.45 -20.85
C ASN A 179 -21.88 13.79 -20.76
N LYS A 180 -22.51 13.52 -19.62
CA LYS A 180 -23.91 13.89 -19.34
C LYS A 180 -24.06 15.31 -18.81
N GLY A 181 -22.97 16.03 -18.54
CA GLY A 181 -22.97 17.36 -17.94
C GLY A 181 -23.36 17.37 -16.44
N GLU A 182 -23.23 16.24 -15.79
CA GLU A 182 -23.55 16.04 -14.37
C GLU A 182 -22.33 16.27 -13.46
N CYS A 183 -21.15 16.46 -14.05
CA CYS A 183 -19.90 16.72 -13.34
C CYS A 183 -19.08 17.78 -14.06
N ASN A 184 -18.26 18.54 -13.33
CA ASN A 184 -17.36 19.54 -13.90
C ASN A 184 -16.04 18.90 -14.34
N ASP A 185 -15.51 19.32 -15.50
CA ASP A 185 -14.21 18.88 -16.06
C ASP A 185 -13.04 19.10 -15.06
N GLU A 186 -13.14 20.14 -14.21
CA GLU A 186 -12.13 20.45 -13.20
C GLU A 186 -12.08 19.43 -12.04
N ALA A 187 -13.10 18.59 -11.90
CA ALA A 187 -13.14 17.50 -10.95
C ALA A 187 -12.55 16.17 -11.49
N CYS A 188 -12.05 16.18 -12.74
CA CYS A 188 -11.25 15.11 -13.33
C CYS A 188 -9.81 15.19 -12.79
N ILE A 189 -9.57 14.60 -11.66
CA ILE A 189 -8.23 14.51 -11.07
C ILE A 189 -7.80 13.05 -10.96
#